data_8ca73a29fad3916c6e47a9cfe4dae7e8
#
_entry.id   8ca73a29fad3916c6e47a9cfe4dae7e8
#
_cell.length_a   1.000
_cell.length_b   1.000
_cell.length_c   1.000
_cell.angle_alpha   90.00
_cell.angle_beta   90.00
_cell.angle_gamma   90.00
#
_symmetry.space_group_name_H-M   'P 1'
#
loop_
_entity.id
_entity.type
_entity.pdbx_description
1 polymer ?
#
loop_
_entity_poly.entity_id
_entity_poly.type
_entity_poly.pdbx_seq_one_letter_code
_entity_poly.pdbx_strand_id
1 'polypeptide(L)'
;MKHFKKIESKFLFSLLIMSVWSIIAVGQTTAKISKHIPEIEKWIQKQFAKGKTPPFSFICDGKPSAEFIRQWDYSQQKIESEEADVIKYLFTYYNPTNGLKVECTVKGYPSYQAAEWVLNFTNKGTSNSPTLEQVKVVDLAKIG
;
A
#
# COMPACT_ATOMS: atom_id res chain seq x y z
N MET A 1 -84.29 -3.30 28.71
CA MET A 1 -83.24 -2.43 28.08
C MET A 1 -82.08 -2.38 29.03
N LYS A 2 -80.94 -3.02 28.65
CA LYS A 2 -79.72 -3.00 29.45
C LYS A 2 -78.71 -2.13 28.76
N HIS A 3 -78.37 -1.03 29.39
CA HIS A 3 -77.25 -0.13 28.85
C HIS A 3 -75.90 -0.79 29.16
N PHE A 4 -75.24 -1.21 28.14
CA PHE A 4 -73.82 -1.54 28.22
C PHE A 4 -72.98 -0.26 28.20
N LYS A 5 -72.32 0.02 29.34
CA LYS A 5 -71.33 1.08 29.45
C LYS A 5 -70.04 0.65 28.76
N LYS A 6 -69.68 1.36 27.67
CA LYS A 6 -68.42 1.19 26.93
C LYS A 6 -67.29 1.69 27.81
N ILE A 7 -66.49 0.80 28.34
CA ILE A 7 -65.25 1.17 29.06
C ILE A 7 -64.22 1.56 28.02
N GLU A 8 -63.81 2.80 28.03
CA GLU A 8 -62.78 3.31 27.15
C GLU A 8 -61.41 2.75 27.55
N SER A 9 -60.77 2.02 26.65
CA SER A 9 -59.45 1.38 26.81
C SER A 9 -58.29 2.37 26.65
N LYS A 10 -58.37 3.55 27.27
CA LYS A 10 -57.33 4.57 27.17
C LYS A 10 -56.20 4.46 28.20
N PHE A 11 -56.35 3.59 29.20
CA PHE A 11 -55.39 3.45 30.29
C PHE A 11 -54.39 2.30 30.15
N LEU A 12 -54.55 1.42 29.16
CA LEU A 12 -53.66 0.28 28.96
C LEU A 12 -52.49 0.56 28.00
N PHE A 13 -52.49 1.70 27.33
CA PHE A 13 -51.41 2.08 26.38
C PHE A 13 -50.27 2.89 27.02
N SER A 14 -50.48 3.42 28.24
CA SER A 14 -49.50 4.27 28.89
C SER A 14 -48.45 3.53 29.72
N LEU A 15 -48.62 2.24 29.98
CA LEU A 15 -47.72 1.44 30.82
C LEU A 15 -46.71 0.59 30.00
N LEU A 16 -46.83 0.58 28.66
CA LEU A 16 -45.94 -0.20 27.78
C LEU A 16 -44.85 0.63 27.13
N ILE A 17 -44.81 1.95 27.37
CA ILE A 17 -43.84 2.86 26.73
C ILE A 17 -42.64 3.21 27.64
N MET A 18 -42.71 2.82 28.94
CA MET A 18 -41.64 3.13 29.89
C MET A 18 -40.55 2.09 30.05
N SER A 19 -40.58 0.96 29.30
CA SER A 19 -39.61 -0.12 29.46
C SER A 19 -38.62 -0.31 28.33
N VAL A 20 -38.53 0.62 27.36
CA VAL A 20 -37.66 0.46 26.16
C VAL A 20 -36.52 1.48 26.12
N TRP A 21 -36.31 2.30 27.15
CA TRP A 21 -35.21 3.27 27.18
C TRP A 21 -34.04 2.89 28.11
N SER A 22 -33.81 1.58 28.29
CA SER A 22 -32.54 1.07 28.80
C SER A 22 -31.73 0.49 27.68
N ILE A 23 -31.58 1.23 26.59
CA ILE A 23 -30.55 0.95 25.57
C ILE A 23 -29.26 1.55 26.10
N ILE A 24 -28.53 0.72 26.84
CA ILE A 24 -27.11 0.44 26.69
C ILE A 24 -26.44 1.45 25.74
N ALA A 25 -25.88 2.50 26.32
CA ALA A 25 -24.76 3.19 25.75
C ALA A 25 -23.58 2.20 25.77
N VAL A 26 -23.56 1.28 24.80
CA VAL A 26 -22.32 0.59 24.42
C VAL A 26 -21.44 1.71 23.88
N GLY A 27 -20.60 2.22 24.75
CA GLY A 27 -19.49 3.09 24.36
C GLY A 27 -18.71 2.36 23.28
N GLN A 28 -18.94 2.74 22.04
CA GLN A 28 -18.03 2.41 20.96
C GLN A 28 -16.73 3.14 21.29
N THR A 29 -15.89 2.50 22.08
CA THR A 29 -14.48 2.81 22.14
C THR A 29 -13.97 2.45 20.75
N THR A 30 -14.04 3.39 19.80
CA THR A 30 -13.26 3.31 18.58
C THR A 30 -11.82 3.37 19.03
N ALA A 31 -11.28 2.21 19.39
CA ALA A 31 -9.86 2.04 19.54
C ALA A 31 -9.27 2.50 18.20
N LYS A 32 -8.66 3.68 18.20
CA LYS A 32 -7.87 4.18 17.09
C LYS A 32 -6.71 3.20 16.98
N ILE A 33 -6.91 2.14 16.19
CA ILE A 33 -5.86 1.17 15.87
C ILE A 33 -4.81 2.03 15.14
N SER A 34 -3.83 2.49 15.90
CA SER A 34 -2.63 3.07 15.33
C SER A 34 -2.00 1.94 14.51
N LYS A 35 -2.19 2.01 13.18
CA LYS A 35 -1.66 1.02 12.24
C LYS A 35 -0.13 1.14 12.34
N HIS A 36 0.45 0.32 13.19
CA HIS A 36 1.91 0.24 13.30
C HIS A 36 2.46 -0.22 11.96
N ILE A 37 3.24 0.64 11.31
CA ILE A 37 3.93 0.30 10.06
C ILE A 37 5.19 -0.46 10.44
N PRO A 38 5.36 -1.72 9.98
CA PRO A 38 6.57 -2.50 10.25
C PRO A 38 7.85 -1.76 9.84
N GLU A 39 8.94 -1.94 10.57
CA GLU A 39 10.21 -1.26 10.28
C GLU A 39 10.74 -1.59 8.88
N ILE A 40 10.59 -2.84 8.44
CA ILE A 40 10.98 -3.25 7.09
C ILE A 40 10.16 -2.51 6.01
N GLU A 41 8.88 -2.23 6.26
CA GLU A 41 8.04 -1.45 5.33
C GLU A 41 8.55 -0.01 5.22
N LYS A 42 8.90 0.62 6.35
CA LYS A 42 9.49 1.97 6.38
C LYS A 42 10.81 2.01 5.62
N TRP A 43 11.64 0.97 5.82
CA TRP A 43 12.90 0.85 5.11
C TRP A 43 12.68 0.76 3.60
N ILE A 44 11.79 -0.12 3.13
CA ILE A 44 11.43 -0.26 1.71
C ILE A 44 10.98 1.09 1.13
N GLN A 45 10.03 1.75 1.78
CA GLN A 45 9.52 3.04 1.33
C GLN A 45 10.61 4.12 1.26
N LYS A 46 11.55 4.11 2.20
CA LYS A 46 12.69 5.04 2.22
C LYS A 46 13.68 4.77 1.10
N GLN A 47 14.02 3.50 0.84
CA GLN A 47 15.04 3.13 -0.16
C GLN A 47 14.55 3.33 -1.60
N PHE A 48 13.27 3.08 -1.85
CA PHE A 48 12.66 3.21 -3.16
C PHE A 48 11.87 4.52 -3.34
N ALA A 49 12.07 5.52 -2.50
CA ALA A 49 11.33 6.79 -2.56
C ALA A 49 11.61 7.54 -3.88
N LYS A 50 10.60 8.30 -4.35
CA LYS A 50 10.73 9.19 -5.51
C LYS A 50 11.93 10.13 -5.35
N GLY A 51 12.74 10.27 -6.42
CA GLY A 51 13.91 11.14 -6.43
C GLY A 51 15.13 10.59 -5.70
N LYS A 52 15.06 9.39 -5.13
CA LYS A 52 16.21 8.67 -4.58
C LYS A 52 16.82 7.74 -5.62
N THR A 53 18.11 7.45 -5.46
CA THR A 53 18.76 6.36 -6.18
C THR A 53 18.31 5.06 -5.53
N PRO A 54 17.66 4.14 -6.28
CA PRO A 54 17.20 2.88 -5.70
C PRO A 54 18.37 1.95 -5.35
N PRO A 55 18.16 0.90 -4.53
CA PRO A 55 19.21 -0.03 -4.11
C PRO A 55 19.58 -1.07 -5.18
N PHE A 56 19.48 -0.69 -6.44
CA PHE A 56 19.95 -1.42 -7.61
C PHE A 56 20.59 -0.46 -8.61
N SER A 57 21.38 -0.99 -9.53
CA SER A 57 22.00 -0.18 -10.58
C SER A 57 22.16 -0.96 -11.88
N PHE A 58 22.34 -0.22 -12.97
CA PHE A 58 22.66 -0.74 -14.29
C PHE A 58 23.36 0.35 -15.13
N ILE A 59 23.99 -0.06 -16.20
CA ILE A 59 24.48 0.85 -17.25
C ILE A 59 23.48 0.83 -18.40
N CYS A 60 23.12 1.99 -18.92
CA CYS A 60 22.24 2.15 -20.06
C CYS A 60 22.92 3.05 -21.10
N ASP A 61 23.21 2.49 -22.27
CA ASP A 61 23.99 3.14 -23.33
C ASP A 61 25.30 3.79 -22.82
N GLY A 62 26.05 3.02 -22.01
CA GLY A 62 27.32 3.44 -21.43
C GLY A 62 27.19 4.39 -20.21
N LYS A 63 26.00 4.79 -19.78
CA LYS A 63 25.81 5.71 -18.65
C LYS A 63 25.28 4.99 -17.41
N PRO A 64 25.83 5.25 -16.22
CA PRO A 64 25.33 4.67 -14.97
C PRO A 64 23.91 5.16 -14.62
N SER A 65 23.05 4.24 -14.21
CA SER A 65 21.65 4.55 -13.86
C SER A 65 21.50 5.62 -12.76
N ALA A 66 22.48 5.73 -11.86
CA ALA A 66 22.48 6.72 -10.79
C ALA A 66 22.47 8.18 -11.30
N GLU A 67 22.93 8.43 -12.53
CA GLU A 67 22.96 9.77 -13.13
C GLU A 67 21.59 10.23 -13.61
N PHE A 68 20.68 9.29 -13.96
CA PHE A 68 19.44 9.65 -14.64
C PHE A 68 18.16 9.07 -14.00
N ILE A 69 18.19 7.91 -13.34
CA ILE A 69 16.98 7.20 -12.90
C ILE A 69 16.10 8.02 -11.97
N ARG A 70 16.68 8.94 -11.20
CA ARG A 70 15.95 9.83 -10.27
C ARG A 70 15.05 10.85 -11.00
N GLN A 71 15.29 11.08 -12.27
CA GLN A 71 14.57 12.04 -13.12
C GLN A 71 13.48 11.37 -13.95
N TRP A 72 13.44 10.03 -13.97
CA TRP A 72 12.45 9.28 -14.71
C TRP A 72 11.07 9.41 -14.07
N ASP A 73 10.04 9.18 -14.87
CA ASP A 73 8.68 9.03 -14.36
C ASP A 73 8.65 7.91 -13.35
N TYR A 74 8.02 8.17 -12.21
CA TYR A 74 8.03 7.26 -11.08
C TYR A 74 6.61 7.02 -10.58
N SER A 75 6.31 5.76 -10.30
CA SER A 75 5.12 5.37 -9.55
C SER A 75 5.43 4.30 -8.51
N GLN A 76 4.62 4.28 -7.46
CA GLN A 76 4.67 3.30 -6.38
C GLN A 76 3.26 2.77 -6.14
N GLN A 77 3.14 1.45 -6.04
CA GLN A 77 1.89 0.78 -5.71
C GLN A 77 2.13 -0.27 -4.64
N LYS A 78 1.33 -0.25 -3.57
CA LYS A 78 1.24 -1.38 -2.64
C LYS A 78 0.32 -2.42 -3.26
N ILE A 79 0.78 -3.66 -3.37
CA ILE A 79 0.05 -4.78 -3.96
C ILE A 79 -0.43 -5.68 -2.83
N GLU A 80 -1.65 -6.19 -2.91
CA GLU A 80 -2.11 -7.26 -2.02
C GLU A 80 -1.22 -8.49 -2.17
N SER A 81 -0.85 -9.09 -1.04
CA SER A 81 -0.11 -10.34 -1.00
C SER A 81 -1.06 -11.46 -0.59
N GLU A 82 -1.03 -12.57 -1.30
CA GLU A 82 -1.71 -13.81 -0.92
C GLU A 82 -0.98 -14.54 0.23
N GLU A 83 0.29 -14.19 0.45
CA GLU A 83 1.12 -14.74 1.51
C GLU A 83 0.87 -13.97 2.80
N ALA A 84 0.58 -14.68 3.90
CA ALA A 84 0.44 -14.08 5.21
C ALA A 84 1.76 -13.44 5.67
N ASP A 85 1.69 -12.28 6.35
CA ASP A 85 2.84 -11.53 6.87
C ASP A 85 3.88 -11.14 5.79
N VAL A 86 3.42 -10.94 4.55
CA VAL A 86 4.25 -10.42 3.44
C VAL A 86 3.69 -9.09 2.95
N ILE A 87 4.57 -8.10 2.88
CA ILE A 87 4.28 -6.78 2.33
C ILE A 87 4.82 -6.74 0.90
N LYS A 88 4.00 -6.32 -0.07
CA LYS A 88 4.40 -6.28 -1.47
C LYS A 88 4.21 -4.90 -2.08
N TYR A 89 5.24 -4.43 -2.78
CA TYR A 89 5.25 -3.18 -3.53
C TYR A 89 5.71 -3.37 -4.97
N LEU A 90 5.14 -2.59 -5.87
CA LEU A 90 5.65 -2.39 -7.23
C LEU A 90 6.14 -0.95 -7.33
N PHE A 91 7.40 -0.78 -7.66
CA PHE A 91 8.02 0.49 -8.01
C PHE A 91 8.29 0.50 -9.50
N THR A 92 7.85 1.54 -10.19
CA THR A 92 8.02 1.68 -11.63
C THR A 92 8.81 2.93 -11.94
N TYR A 93 9.83 2.78 -12.77
CA TYR A 93 10.63 3.87 -13.32
C TYR A 93 10.49 3.81 -14.84
N TYR A 94 10.12 4.92 -15.46
CA TYR A 94 9.89 4.97 -16.91
C TYR A 94 10.58 6.17 -17.53
N ASN A 95 11.31 5.91 -18.62
CA ASN A 95 11.89 6.97 -19.44
C ASN A 95 11.04 7.15 -20.70
N PRO A 96 10.26 8.24 -20.81
CA PRO A 96 9.43 8.48 -21.99
C PRO A 96 10.24 8.77 -23.26
N THR A 97 11.50 9.19 -23.12
CA THR A 97 12.35 9.53 -24.27
C THR A 97 12.81 8.30 -25.06
N ASN A 98 13.19 7.22 -24.35
CA ASN A 98 13.69 6.00 -25.01
C ASN A 98 12.77 4.78 -24.79
N GLY A 99 11.66 4.95 -24.08
CA GLY A 99 10.69 3.89 -23.83
C GLY A 99 11.11 2.81 -22.81
N LEU A 100 12.27 2.93 -22.18
CA LEU A 100 12.71 1.96 -21.18
C LEU A 100 11.88 2.07 -19.91
N LYS A 101 11.29 0.98 -19.51
CA LYS A 101 10.58 0.82 -18.23
C LYS A 101 11.30 -0.18 -17.35
N VAL A 102 11.56 0.18 -16.09
CA VAL A 102 12.10 -0.71 -15.06
C VAL A 102 11.02 -0.89 -14.00
N GLU A 103 10.59 -2.11 -13.78
CA GLU A 103 9.66 -2.48 -12.72
C GLU A 103 10.40 -3.27 -11.65
N CYS A 104 10.35 -2.80 -10.42
CA CYS A 104 10.93 -3.45 -9.26
C CYS A 104 9.82 -3.94 -8.35
N THR A 105 9.59 -5.25 -8.31
CA THR A 105 8.67 -5.88 -7.35
C THR A 105 9.43 -6.21 -6.10
N VAL A 106 9.03 -5.61 -4.98
CA VAL A 106 9.67 -5.78 -3.66
C VAL A 106 8.72 -6.53 -2.74
N LYS A 107 9.24 -7.57 -2.08
CA LYS A 107 8.58 -8.24 -0.94
C LYS A 107 9.33 -7.89 0.34
N GLY A 108 8.58 -7.53 1.37
CA GLY A 108 9.07 -7.32 2.73
C GLY A 108 8.51 -8.38 3.66
N TYR A 109 9.35 -8.88 4.54
CA TYR A 109 9.05 -9.93 5.52
C TYR A 109 9.19 -9.37 6.94
N PRO A 110 8.09 -8.84 7.54
CA PRO A 110 8.14 -8.19 8.86
C PRO A 110 8.73 -9.06 9.96
N SER A 111 8.36 -10.34 10.00
CA SER A 111 8.85 -11.28 11.02
C SER A 111 10.36 -11.54 10.93
N TYR A 112 10.97 -11.35 9.78
CA TYR A 112 12.42 -11.60 9.55
C TYR A 112 13.22 -10.32 9.37
N GLN A 113 12.56 -9.14 9.34
CA GLN A 113 13.17 -7.84 9.00
C GLN A 113 14.01 -7.91 7.72
N ALA A 114 13.51 -8.65 6.72
CA ALA A 114 14.16 -8.88 5.44
C ALA A 114 13.33 -8.35 4.27
N ALA A 115 14.01 -8.05 3.16
CA ALA A 115 13.35 -7.72 1.91
C ALA A 115 14.06 -8.42 0.75
N GLU A 116 13.29 -8.78 -0.27
CA GLU A 116 13.78 -9.24 -1.56
C GLU A 116 13.13 -8.45 -2.68
N TRP A 117 13.76 -8.40 -3.85
CA TRP A 117 13.16 -7.76 -5.01
C TRP A 117 13.64 -8.37 -6.33
N VAL A 118 12.80 -8.18 -7.35
CA VAL A 118 13.05 -8.60 -8.72
C VAL A 118 12.94 -7.39 -9.64
N LEU A 119 13.85 -7.27 -10.59
CA LEU A 119 13.83 -6.24 -11.63
C LEU A 119 13.33 -6.81 -12.94
N ASN A 120 12.37 -6.13 -13.56
CA ASN A 120 11.90 -6.38 -14.91
C ASN A 120 12.18 -5.17 -15.79
N PHE A 121 12.87 -5.38 -16.90
CA PHE A 121 13.12 -4.34 -17.90
C PHE A 121 12.21 -4.58 -19.10
N THR A 122 11.51 -3.53 -19.54
CA THR A 122 10.59 -3.60 -20.68
C THR A 122 10.83 -2.42 -21.59
N ASN A 123 10.94 -2.67 -22.90
CA ASN A 123 10.86 -1.61 -23.90
C ASN A 123 9.38 -1.31 -24.21
N LYS A 124 8.92 -0.11 -23.88
CA LYS A 124 7.59 0.43 -24.21
C LYS A 124 7.63 1.37 -25.40
N GLY A 125 8.81 1.66 -25.94
CA GLY A 125 9.00 2.47 -27.13
C GLY A 125 8.77 1.68 -28.42
N THR A 126 8.83 2.38 -29.55
CA THR A 126 8.74 1.82 -30.90
C THR A 126 10.12 1.57 -31.53
N SER A 127 11.18 2.07 -30.91
CA SER A 127 12.57 1.88 -31.34
C SER A 127 13.21 0.71 -30.63
N ASN A 128 14.39 0.31 -31.05
CA ASN A 128 15.20 -0.70 -30.36
C ASN A 128 15.45 -0.28 -28.91
N SER A 129 15.53 -1.27 -28.03
CA SER A 129 15.91 -1.04 -26.64
C SER A 129 17.31 -0.44 -26.55
N PRO A 130 17.57 0.47 -25.59
CA PRO A 130 18.92 0.85 -25.25
C PRO A 130 19.70 -0.39 -24.77
N THR A 131 21.03 -0.34 -24.91
CA THR A 131 21.92 -1.39 -24.41
C THR A 131 21.95 -1.36 -22.89
N LEU A 132 21.66 -2.50 -22.27
CA LEU A 132 21.74 -2.65 -20.81
C LEU A 132 22.95 -3.50 -20.45
N GLU A 133 23.77 -3.00 -19.53
CA GLU A 133 24.99 -3.64 -19.09
C GLU A 133 25.10 -3.58 -17.56
N GLN A 134 25.90 -4.48 -16.99
CA GLN A 134 26.25 -4.49 -15.56
C GLN A 134 25.05 -4.32 -14.63
N VAL A 135 23.98 -5.06 -14.87
CA VAL A 135 22.79 -5.02 -14.00
C VAL A 135 23.16 -5.61 -12.64
N LYS A 136 23.13 -4.76 -11.60
CA LYS A 136 23.28 -5.15 -10.19
C LYS A 136 21.91 -5.06 -9.52
N VAL A 137 21.31 -6.21 -9.28
CA VAL A 137 20.00 -6.26 -8.62
C VAL A 137 20.09 -5.70 -7.20
N VAL A 138 21.20 -5.93 -6.52
CA VAL A 138 21.53 -5.35 -5.21
C VAL A 138 22.78 -4.48 -5.36
N ASP A 139 22.65 -3.19 -5.10
CA ASP A 139 23.75 -2.21 -5.06
C ASP A 139 23.60 -1.32 -3.83
N LEU A 140 23.99 -1.85 -2.68
CA LEU A 140 23.86 -1.22 -1.36
C LEU A 140 25.01 -0.24 -1.05
N ALA A 141 26.07 -0.23 -1.82
CA ALA A 141 27.23 0.64 -1.57
C ALA A 141 26.92 2.14 -1.67
N LYS A 142 25.72 2.49 -2.15
CA LYS A 142 25.24 3.87 -2.29
C LYS A 142 24.12 4.25 -1.31
N ILE A 143 23.84 3.39 -0.32
CA ILE A 143 22.86 3.65 0.73
C ILE A 143 23.58 4.34 1.89
N GLY A 144 23.71 5.64 1.77
CA GLY A 144 24.23 6.53 2.80
C GLY A 144 23.25 7.66 3.08
#